data_fd71890d7c26d8065f5d1ea329557c95
#
_entry.id   fd71890d7c26d8065f5d1ea329557c95
#
_cell.length_a   1.000
_cell.length_b   1.000
_cell.length_c   1.000
_cell.angle_alpha   90.00
_cell.angle_beta   90.00
_cell.angle_gamma   90.00
#
_symmetry.space_group_name_H-M   'P 1'
#
loop_
_entity.id
_entity.type
_entity.pdbx_description
1 polymer ?
#
loop_
_entity_poly.entity_id
_entity_poly.type
_entity_poly.pdbx_seq_one_letter_code
_entity_poly.pdbx_strand_id
1 'polypeptide(L)'
;MSTQIKYLRLYLHTPDGTKRAIGYLSAYGDILRVSFDDDYIQDSQRPALSLSYRGATEQDTRAILSAARDRRLTSNDGRWPAYFQNLLPEGHNRDRLAKERGCTKDDEFELLAAAGHDLMGAVEVEPVHRDETIPQSVRQWHVAMGLDVLEPGFVEFPVEDAAALPGVVTKFSAIQEGRRYVVKRHGSAGSYILRLPSTRHPDLAEIEAMGFSL
;
A
#
# COMPACT_ATOMS: atom_id res chain seq x y z
N MET A 1 10.64 -24.03 -0.12
CA MET A 1 10.20 -22.77 0.53
C MET A 1 11.06 -21.65 -0.02
N SER A 2 10.50 -20.51 -0.36
CA SER A 2 11.28 -19.35 -0.82
C SER A 2 12.20 -18.92 0.31
N THR A 3 13.50 -18.75 0.03
CA THR A 3 14.48 -18.17 0.97
C THR A 3 14.56 -16.66 0.80
N GLN A 4 13.75 -16.08 -0.07
CA GLN A 4 13.79 -14.67 -0.41
C GLN A 4 12.71 -13.90 0.33
N ILE A 5 13.09 -12.73 0.82
CA ILE A 5 12.19 -11.73 1.37
C ILE A 5 12.07 -10.55 0.42
N LYS A 6 10.86 -10.09 0.16
CA LYS A 6 10.58 -8.93 -0.68
C LYS A 6 10.32 -7.70 0.19
N TYR A 7 10.74 -6.53 -0.28
CA TYR A 7 10.54 -5.27 0.41
C TYR A 7 9.94 -4.20 -0.50
N LEU A 8 9.03 -3.40 0.07
CA LEU A 8 8.57 -2.13 -0.48
C LEU A 8 8.94 -1.02 0.50
N ARG A 9 9.36 0.12 0.01
CA ARG A 9 9.53 1.35 0.78
C ARG A 9 8.17 2.00 0.97
N LEU A 10 7.86 2.39 2.20
CA LEU A 10 6.60 3.01 2.58
C LEU A 10 6.78 4.51 2.77
N TYR A 11 5.95 5.29 2.08
CA TYR A 11 5.95 6.74 2.16
C TYR A 11 4.59 7.28 2.58
N LEU A 12 4.62 8.48 3.14
CA LEU A 12 3.43 9.26 3.49
C LEU A 12 3.58 10.66 2.88
N HIS A 13 2.59 11.08 2.10
CA HIS A 13 2.49 12.44 1.60
C HIS A 13 1.93 13.34 2.68
N THR A 14 2.62 14.41 2.97
CA THR A 14 2.19 15.41 3.95
C THR A 14 1.39 16.52 3.27
N PRO A 15 0.57 17.30 4.02
CA PRO A 15 -0.28 18.35 3.44
C PRO A 15 0.47 19.43 2.67
N ASP A 16 1.75 19.64 2.96
CA ASP A 16 2.63 20.57 2.23
C ASP A 16 3.20 20.00 0.93
N GLY A 17 2.80 18.77 0.56
CA GLY A 17 3.23 18.08 -0.65
C GLY A 17 4.56 17.35 -0.54
N THR A 18 5.19 17.31 0.64
CA THR A 18 6.42 16.52 0.84
C THR A 18 6.10 15.03 0.91
N LYS A 19 6.96 14.21 0.30
CA LYS A 19 6.94 12.75 0.40
C LYS A 19 7.93 12.33 1.48
N ARG A 20 7.41 11.84 2.60
CA ARG A 20 8.20 11.38 3.74
C ARG A 20 8.28 9.86 3.75
N ALA A 21 9.47 9.31 3.77
CA ALA A 21 9.69 7.89 4.04
C ALA A 21 9.37 7.59 5.51
N ILE A 22 8.56 6.57 5.79
CA ILE A 22 8.09 6.24 7.13
C ILE A 22 8.33 4.78 7.54
N GLY A 23 8.72 3.91 6.60
CA GLY A 23 8.96 2.51 6.92
C GLY A 23 9.06 1.61 5.70
N TYR A 24 8.88 0.33 5.94
CA TYR A 24 8.95 -0.73 4.96
C TYR A 24 7.78 -1.70 5.10
N LEU A 25 7.35 -2.23 3.98
CA LEU A 25 6.49 -3.39 3.90
C LEU A 25 7.32 -4.57 3.44
N SER A 26 7.15 -5.72 4.05
CA SER A 26 7.92 -6.92 3.70
C SER A 26 7.03 -8.15 3.57
N ALA A 27 7.44 -9.09 2.71
CA ALA A 27 6.79 -10.37 2.50
C ALA A 27 7.80 -11.51 2.52
N TYR A 28 7.51 -12.54 3.32
CA TYR A 28 8.23 -13.80 3.35
C TYR A 28 7.23 -14.96 3.40
N GLY A 29 7.02 -15.64 2.28
CA GLY A 29 5.92 -16.58 2.15
C GLY A 29 4.59 -15.91 2.50
N ASP A 30 3.83 -16.51 3.42
CA ASP A 30 2.54 -15.98 3.88
C ASP A 30 2.67 -14.92 5.00
N ILE A 31 3.90 -14.58 5.40
CA ILE A 31 4.12 -13.54 6.42
C ILE A 31 4.24 -12.19 5.73
N LEU A 32 3.27 -11.31 5.98
CA LEU A 32 3.28 -9.91 5.53
C LEU A 32 3.46 -8.99 6.74
N ARG A 33 4.39 -8.05 6.63
CA ARG A 33 4.74 -7.18 7.76
C ARG A 33 4.95 -5.72 7.37
N VAL A 34 4.52 -4.85 8.27
CA VAL A 34 4.81 -3.41 8.30
C VAL A 34 5.89 -3.15 9.34
N SER A 35 6.94 -2.44 8.97
CA SER A 35 8.00 -1.98 9.88
C SER A 35 8.19 -0.49 9.70
N PHE A 36 8.09 0.28 10.77
CA PHE A 36 8.30 1.72 10.71
C PHE A 36 9.77 2.08 10.96
N ASP A 37 10.22 3.18 10.36
CA ASP A 37 11.55 3.74 10.60
C ASP A 37 11.67 4.24 12.04
N ASP A 38 12.86 4.12 12.61
CA ASP A 38 13.12 4.60 13.97
C ASP A 38 12.87 6.12 14.11
N ASP A 39 13.25 6.91 13.11
CA ASP A 39 12.99 8.36 13.07
C ASP A 39 11.49 8.66 13.06
N TYR A 40 10.68 7.88 12.35
CA TYR A 40 9.23 8.04 12.38
C TYR A 40 8.65 7.63 13.73
N ILE A 41 9.13 6.55 14.34
CA ILE A 41 8.67 6.08 15.66
C ILE A 41 9.00 7.12 16.76
N GLN A 42 10.18 7.74 16.70
CA GLN A 42 10.63 8.69 17.74
C GLN A 42 10.07 10.11 17.57
N ASP A 43 9.63 10.47 16.38
CA ASP A 43 9.05 11.78 16.10
C ASP A 43 7.68 11.94 16.78
N SER A 44 7.60 12.76 17.82
CA SER A 44 6.34 13.05 18.54
C SER A 44 5.34 13.87 17.71
N GLN A 45 5.80 14.52 16.63
CA GLN A 45 4.98 15.30 15.71
C GLN A 45 4.70 14.56 14.39
N ARG A 46 5.01 13.25 14.32
CA ARG A 46 4.78 12.46 13.12
C ARG A 46 3.34 12.55 12.65
N PRO A 47 3.09 12.70 11.35
CA PRO A 47 1.75 12.57 10.80
C PRO A 47 1.24 11.15 11.05
N ALA A 48 -0.01 11.02 11.48
CA ALA A 48 -0.60 9.71 11.76
C ALA A 48 -0.95 9.00 10.44
N LEU A 49 -0.39 7.80 10.23
CA LEU A 49 -0.77 6.94 9.11
C LEU A 49 -2.23 6.48 9.24
N SER A 50 -2.63 6.04 10.43
CA SER A 50 -3.98 5.62 10.77
C SER A 50 -4.19 5.70 12.28
N LEU A 51 -5.43 5.93 12.70
CA LEU A 51 -5.79 5.91 14.12
C LEU A 51 -5.58 4.53 14.76
N SER A 52 -5.61 3.45 13.99
CA SER A 52 -5.32 2.10 14.48
C SER A 52 -3.90 1.93 15.02
N TYR A 53 -2.96 2.78 14.60
CA TYR A 53 -1.57 2.80 15.06
C TYR A 53 -1.32 3.76 16.21
N ARG A 54 -2.35 4.44 16.72
CA ARG A 54 -2.24 5.32 17.88
C ARG A 54 -2.63 4.58 19.17
N GLY A 55 -1.83 4.75 20.21
CA GLY A 55 -2.16 4.37 21.57
C GLY A 55 -2.80 5.54 22.35
N ALA A 56 -3.17 5.28 23.59
CA ALA A 56 -3.71 6.31 24.48
C ALA A 56 -2.67 7.38 24.84
N THR A 57 -1.41 7.00 24.91
CA THR A 57 -0.27 7.88 25.15
C THR A 57 0.74 7.79 24.01
N GLU A 58 1.70 8.72 23.99
CA GLU A 58 2.81 8.67 23.04
C GLU A 58 3.68 7.42 23.25
N GLN A 59 3.86 7.01 24.51
CA GLN A 59 4.59 5.78 24.82
C GLN A 59 3.86 4.53 24.29
N ASP A 60 2.54 4.46 24.42
CA ASP A 60 1.74 3.37 23.87
C ASP A 60 1.81 3.35 22.34
N THR A 61 1.79 4.53 21.72
CA THR A 61 1.94 4.66 20.26
C THR A 61 3.28 4.10 19.80
N ARG A 62 4.39 4.48 20.44
CA ARG A 62 5.72 3.93 20.11
C ARG A 62 5.79 2.43 20.33
N ALA A 63 5.20 1.93 21.40
CA ALA A 63 5.13 0.49 21.67
C ALA A 63 4.37 -0.26 20.57
N ILE A 64 3.27 0.31 20.05
CA ILE A 64 2.53 -0.25 18.92
C ILE A 64 3.40 -0.28 17.66
N LEU A 65 4.00 0.87 17.30
CA LEU A 65 4.77 1.01 16.07
C LEU A 65 6.03 0.14 16.01
N SER A 66 6.60 -0.20 17.17
CA SER A 66 7.81 -1.05 17.29
C SER A 66 7.52 -2.52 17.59
N ALA A 67 6.24 -2.91 17.77
CA ALA A 67 5.89 -4.26 18.18
C ALA A 67 6.22 -5.32 17.12
N ALA A 68 6.92 -6.37 17.51
CA ALA A 68 7.31 -7.45 16.59
C ALA A 68 6.15 -8.38 16.19
N ARG A 69 5.14 -8.55 17.06
CA ARG A 69 4.06 -9.54 16.89
C ARG A 69 2.65 -8.94 16.98
N ASP A 70 2.50 -7.66 16.79
CA ASP A 70 1.19 -7.02 16.79
C ASP A 70 0.46 -7.32 15.47
N ARG A 71 -0.82 -7.72 15.53
CA ARG A 71 -1.64 -8.02 14.35
C ARG A 71 -1.85 -6.82 13.42
N ARG A 72 -1.68 -5.60 13.93
CA ARG A 72 -1.71 -4.38 13.13
C ARG A 72 -0.48 -4.24 12.22
N LEU A 73 0.61 -4.93 12.58
CA LEU A 73 1.89 -4.85 11.87
C LEU A 73 2.28 -6.15 11.17
N THR A 74 1.78 -7.30 11.64
CA THR A 74 2.19 -8.60 11.11
C THR A 74 1.00 -9.52 10.94
N SER A 75 0.91 -10.16 9.79
CA SER A 75 0.02 -11.28 9.53
C SER A 75 0.81 -12.50 9.03
N ASN A 76 0.21 -13.67 9.04
CA ASN A 76 0.83 -14.93 8.62
C ASN A 76 -0.10 -15.81 7.77
N ASP A 77 -1.07 -15.20 7.12
CA ASP A 77 -2.09 -15.85 6.29
C ASP A 77 -2.07 -15.38 4.82
N GLY A 78 -0.98 -14.74 4.39
CA GLY A 78 -0.83 -14.19 3.05
C GLY A 78 -1.59 -12.89 2.80
N ARG A 79 -2.23 -12.33 3.83
CA ARG A 79 -2.99 -11.08 3.73
C ARG A 79 -2.28 -9.95 4.47
N TRP A 80 -2.48 -8.74 3.99
CA TRP A 80 -1.99 -7.57 4.73
C TRP A 80 -2.76 -7.36 6.03
N PRO A 81 -2.12 -6.76 7.07
CA PRO A 81 -2.87 -6.17 8.19
C PRO A 81 -3.95 -5.22 7.69
N ALA A 82 -5.08 -5.15 8.40
CA ALA A 82 -6.34 -4.55 7.95
C ALA A 82 -6.20 -3.17 7.27
N TYR A 83 -5.32 -2.30 7.76
CA TYR A 83 -5.10 -0.99 7.15
C TYR A 83 -4.63 -1.11 5.69
N PHE A 84 -3.61 -1.91 5.42
CA PHE A 84 -3.05 -2.08 4.07
C PHE A 84 -3.95 -2.94 3.18
N GLN A 85 -4.71 -3.86 3.77
CA GLN A 85 -5.70 -4.64 3.04
C GLN A 85 -6.78 -3.73 2.43
N ASN A 86 -7.20 -2.68 3.14
CA ASN A 86 -8.16 -1.70 2.65
C ASN A 86 -7.60 -0.78 1.54
N LEU A 87 -6.30 -0.80 1.30
CA LEU A 87 -5.66 -0.05 0.21
C LEU A 87 -5.58 -0.85 -1.10
N LEU A 88 -5.96 -2.13 -1.08
CA LEU A 88 -5.90 -2.98 -2.27
C LEU A 88 -7.01 -2.64 -3.26
N PRO A 89 -6.76 -2.79 -4.56
CA PRO A 89 -7.81 -2.68 -5.57
C PRO A 89 -8.89 -3.74 -5.37
N GLU A 90 -10.10 -3.43 -5.80
CA GLU A 90 -11.26 -4.31 -5.71
C GLU A 90 -11.86 -4.59 -7.09
N GLY A 91 -12.76 -5.59 -7.16
CA GLY A 91 -13.54 -5.93 -8.33
C GLY A 91 -12.69 -6.11 -9.61
N HIS A 92 -13.15 -5.53 -10.71
CA HIS A 92 -12.46 -5.62 -12.00
C HIS A 92 -11.05 -5.02 -12.01
N ASN A 93 -10.79 -4.00 -11.19
CA ASN A 93 -9.44 -3.43 -11.09
C ASN A 93 -8.47 -4.44 -10.48
N ARG A 94 -8.91 -5.20 -9.48
CA ARG A 94 -8.10 -6.27 -8.88
C ARG A 94 -7.80 -7.38 -9.89
N ASP A 95 -8.81 -7.83 -10.64
CA ASP A 95 -8.63 -8.86 -11.66
C ASP A 95 -7.71 -8.40 -12.79
N ARG A 96 -7.88 -7.16 -13.28
CA ARG A 96 -7.02 -6.56 -14.30
C ARG A 96 -5.58 -6.47 -13.81
N LEU A 97 -5.37 -5.90 -12.63
CA LEU A 97 -4.04 -5.67 -12.09
C LEU A 97 -3.30 -6.98 -11.82
N ALA A 98 -3.99 -8.00 -11.28
CA ALA A 98 -3.42 -9.33 -11.09
C ALA A 98 -2.95 -9.95 -12.43
N LYS A 99 -3.75 -9.81 -13.49
CA LYS A 99 -3.40 -10.29 -14.83
C LYS A 99 -2.20 -9.54 -15.42
N GLU A 100 -2.16 -8.22 -15.32
CA GLU A 100 -1.05 -7.40 -15.81
C GLU A 100 0.24 -7.67 -15.05
N ARG A 101 0.13 -7.89 -13.73
CA ARG A 101 1.26 -8.21 -12.85
C ARG A 101 1.74 -9.67 -12.98
N GLY A 102 0.92 -10.55 -13.60
CA GLY A 102 1.23 -11.96 -13.71
C GLY A 102 1.14 -12.71 -12.37
N CYS A 103 0.34 -12.22 -11.44
CA CYS A 103 0.10 -12.82 -10.12
C CYS A 103 -1.36 -13.27 -9.97
N THR A 104 -1.67 -13.94 -8.86
CA THR A 104 -3.06 -14.26 -8.51
C THR A 104 -3.73 -13.06 -7.85
N LYS A 105 -5.07 -13.01 -7.91
CA LYS A 105 -5.85 -11.99 -7.20
C LYS A 105 -5.76 -12.09 -5.66
N ASP A 106 -5.20 -13.18 -5.15
CA ASP A 106 -5.00 -13.41 -3.72
C ASP A 106 -3.56 -13.07 -3.28
N ASP A 107 -2.66 -12.74 -4.21
CA ASP A 107 -1.32 -12.24 -3.91
C ASP A 107 -1.36 -10.75 -3.54
N GLU A 108 -1.70 -10.50 -2.28
CA GLU A 108 -1.89 -9.13 -1.79
C GLU A 108 -0.60 -8.30 -1.79
N PHE A 109 0.58 -8.94 -1.69
CA PHE A 109 1.85 -8.23 -1.79
C PHE A 109 2.07 -7.68 -3.20
N GLU A 110 1.92 -8.52 -4.23
CA GLU A 110 2.12 -8.11 -5.61
C GLU A 110 1.05 -7.11 -6.07
N LEU A 111 -0.19 -7.25 -5.62
CA LEU A 111 -1.26 -6.29 -5.91
C LEU A 111 -0.99 -4.92 -5.31
N LEU A 112 -0.51 -4.86 -4.06
CA LEU A 112 -0.15 -3.60 -3.42
C LEU A 112 1.07 -2.96 -4.10
N ALA A 113 2.08 -3.76 -4.44
CA ALA A 113 3.25 -3.30 -5.17
C ALA A 113 2.87 -2.75 -6.56
N ALA A 114 1.95 -3.42 -7.25
CA ALA A 114 1.50 -3.01 -8.58
C ALA A 114 0.73 -1.68 -8.57
N ALA A 115 -0.08 -1.41 -7.53
CA ALA A 115 -0.84 -0.17 -7.38
C ALA A 115 -0.07 0.94 -6.63
N GLY A 116 1.15 0.69 -6.20
CA GLY A 116 1.88 1.42 -5.16
C GLY A 116 1.94 2.94 -5.28
N HIS A 117 1.91 3.48 -6.51
CA HIS A 117 1.95 4.93 -6.75
C HIS A 117 0.60 5.64 -6.61
N ASP A 118 -0.51 4.91 -6.59
CA ASP A 118 -1.85 5.49 -6.51
C ASP A 118 -2.75 4.69 -5.57
N LEU A 119 -2.34 4.66 -4.31
CA LEU A 119 -3.12 4.11 -3.22
C LEU A 119 -4.12 5.15 -2.70
N MET A 120 -5.17 4.66 -2.05
CA MET A 120 -6.12 5.55 -1.37
C MET A 120 -5.45 6.30 -0.22
N GLY A 121 -5.76 7.59 -0.10
CA GLY A 121 -5.23 8.47 0.95
C GLY A 121 -3.84 9.02 0.61
N ALA A 122 -3.00 9.20 1.63
CA ALA A 122 -1.70 9.85 1.50
C ALA A 122 -0.53 8.85 1.44
N VAL A 123 -0.82 7.56 1.23
CA VAL A 123 0.19 6.49 1.23
C VAL A 123 0.68 6.19 -0.17
N GLU A 124 1.97 5.98 -0.28
CA GLU A 124 2.62 5.48 -1.49
C GLU A 124 3.62 4.38 -1.12
N VAL A 125 3.76 3.36 -1.97
CA VAL A 125 4.77 2.33 -1.81
C VAL A 125 5.54 2.14 -3.11
N GLU A 126 6.84 1.89 -2.98
CA GLU A 126 7.75 1.65 -4.10
C GLU A 126 8.62 0.44 -3.83
N PRO A 127 9.02 -0.32 -4.86
CA PRO A 127 10.04 -1.34 -4.71
C PRO A 127 11.33 -0.75 -4.16
N VAL A 128 11.95 -1.46 -3.22
CA VAL A 128 13.26 -1.05 -2.70
C VAL A 128 14.31 -1.25 -3.78
N HIS A 129 15.16 -0.25 -4.02
CA HIS A 129 16.26 -0.35 -4.97
C HIS A 129 17.28 -1.38 -4.50
N ARG A 130 17.91 -2.09 -5.46
CA ARG A 130 18.88 -3.16 -5.16
C ARG A 130 20.06 -2.69 -4.32
N ASP A 131 20.45 -1.43 -4.46
CA ASP A 131 21.57 -0.83 -3.74
C ASP A 131 21.17 -0.25 -2.38
N GLU A 132 19.88 -0.25 -2.05
CA GLU A 132 19.38 0.26 -0.78
C GLU A 132 19.63 -0.76 0.33
N THR A 133 20.30 -0.30 1.37
CA THR A 133 20.53 -1.13 2.55
C THR A 133 19.32 -1.10 3.46
N ILE A 134 18.66 -2.24 3.61
CA ILE A 134 17.55 -2.38 4.56
C ILE A 134 18.07 -2.23 6.00
N PRO A 135 17.54 -1.30 6.81
CA PRO A 135 17.97 -1.09 8.18
C PRO A 135 17.89 -2.37 9.02
N GLN A 136 18.81 -2.51 9.97
CA GLN A 136 18.83 -3.66 10.85
C GLN A 136 17.54 -3.76 11.69
N SER A 137 16.99 -2.64 12.15
CA SER A 137 15.71 -2.58 12.87
C SER A 137 14.58 -3.20 12.07
N VAL A 138 14.54 -2.96 10.75
CA VAL A 138 13.56 -3.56 9.83
C VAL A 138 13.79 -5.07 9.65
N ARG A 139 15.04 -5.54 9.68
CA ARG A 139 15.38 -6.96 9.52
C ARG A 139 15.26 -7.79 10.80
N GLN A 140 15.34 -7.16 11.97
CA GLN A 140 15.33 -7.87 13.26
C GLN A 140 14.10 -8.74 13.52
N TRP A 141 12.97 -8.44 12.89
CA TRP A 141 11.78 -9.25 13.07
C TRP A 141 11.95 -10.70 12.56
N HIS A 142 12.80 -10.93 11.55
CA HIS A 142 13.09 -12.28 11.07
C HIS A 142 13.69 -13.13 12.20
N VAL A 143 14.66 -12.56 12.90
CA VAL A 143 15.31 -13.21 14.04
C VAL A 143 14.30 -13.47 15.16
N ALA A 144 13.45 -12.48 15.46
CA ALA A 144 12.40 -12.61 16.47
C ALA A 144 11.33 -13.65 16.11
N MET A 145 11.17 -13.96 14.81
CA MET A 145 10.26 -15.00 14.32
C MET A 145 10.94 -16.36 14.12
N GLY A 146 12.25 -16.46 14.39
CA GLY A 146 13.02 -17.69 14.21
C GLY A 146 13.26 -18.06 12.76
N LEU A 147 13.28 -17.08 11.86
CA LEU A 147 13.58 -17.29 10.45
C LEU A 147 15.09 -17.22 10.20
N ASP A 148 15.55 -18.05 9.29
CA ASP A 148 16.95 -18.05 8.84
C ASP A 148 17.33 -16.77 8.09
N VAL A 149 18.60 -16.63 7.76
CA VAL A 149 19.07 -15.51 6.93
C VAL A 149 18.36 -15.54 5.58
N LEU A 150 17.68 -14.43 5.26
CA LEU A 150 16.88 -14.29 4.06
C LEU A 150 17.60 -13.38 3.06
N GLU A 151 17.52 -13.75 1.78
CA GLU A 151 18.04 -12.96 0.68
C GLU A 151 16.94 -11.98 0.19
N PRO A 152 17.30 -10.71 -0.16
CA PRO A 152 16.35 -9.79 -0.76
C PRO A 152 15.84 -10.31 -2.10
N GLY A 153 14.53 -10.43 -2.24
CA GLY A 153 13.87 -10.77 -3.50
C GLY A 153 13.61 -9.54 -4.37
N PHE A 154 13.51 -9.76 -5.66
CA PHE A 154 13.15 -8.70 -6.61
C PHE A 154 11.66 -8.38 -6.53
N VAL A 155 11.32 -7.10 -6.64
CA VAL A 155 9.94 -6.60 -6.79
C VAL A 155 9.90 -5.73 -8.05
N GLU A 156 8.93 -6.00 -8.92
CA GLU A 156 8.74 -5.19 -10.11
C GLU A 156 8.16 -3.81 -9.78
N PHE A 157 8.43 -2.84 -10.65
CA PHE A 157 7.84 -1.50 -10.53
C PHE A 157 6.31 -1.55 -10.64
N PRO A 158 5.59 -0.55 -10.08
CA PRO A 158 4.16 -0.42 -10.22
C PRO A 158 3.70 -0.43 -11.68
N VAL A 159 2.49 -0.93 -11.92
CA VAL A 159 1.84 -0.87 -13.23
C VAL A 159 1.49 0.57 -13.56
N GLU A 160 1.75 1.00 -14.79
CA GLU A 160 1.77 2.42 -15.19
C GLU A 160 0.46 3.16 -14.91
N ASP A 161 -0.68 2.53 -15.16
CA ASP A 161 -2.01 3.11 -14.96
C ASP A 161 -2.79 2.48 -13.80
N ALA A 162 -2.09 1.75 -12.93
CA ALA A 162 -2.71 1.14 -11.77
C ALA A 162 -3.20 2.18 -10.77
N ALA A 163 -4.37 1.90 -10.19
CA ALA A 163 -4.94 2.66 -9.09
C ALA A 163 -5.71 1.73 -8.16
N ALA A 164 -5.53 1.92 -6.87
CA ALA A 164 -6.27 1.19 -5.84
C ALA A 164 -7.57 1.92 -5.51
N LEU A 165 -8.52 1.90 -6.43
CA LEU A 165 -9.82 2.55 -6.25
C LEU A 165 -10.86 1.53 -5.78
N PRO A 166 -11.53 1.75 -4.62
CA PRO A 166 -12.50 0.84 -4.06
C PRO A 166 -13.80 0.76 -4.88
N GLY A 167 -14.53 -0.33 -4.71
CA GLY A 167 -15.84 -0.56 -5.31
C GLY A 167 -15.83 -1.38 -6.59
N VAL A 168 -16.99 -1.93 -6.94
CA VAL A 168 -17.16 -2.93 -8.02
C VAL A 168 -17.29 -2.32 -9.43
N VAL A 169 -17.59 -1.03 -9.53
CA VAL A 169 -17.68 -0.32 -10.82
C VAL A 169 -16.28 0.00 -11.33
N THR A 170 -16.05 -0.20 -12.61
CA THR A 170 -14.77 0.13 -13.25
C THR A 170 -14.45 1.61 -13.07
N LYS A 171 -13.30 1.91 -12.50
CA LYS A 171 -12.82 3.25 -12.21
C LYS A 171 -11.41 3.45 -12.71
N PHE A 172 -11.09 4.69 -13.05
CA PHE A 172 -9.74 5.11 -13.41
C PHE A 172 -9.38 6.36 -12.61
N SER A 173 -8.14 6.40 -12.16
CA SER A 173 -7.54 7.64 -11.67
C SER A 173 -7.22 8.54 -12.83
N ALA A 174 -7.57 9.82 -12.74
CA ALA A 174 -7.46 10.76 -13.85
C ALA A 174 -6.93 12.12 -13.39
N ILE A 175 -6.35 12.83 -14.36
CA ILE A 175 -5.99 14.24 -14.24
C ILE A 175 -6.80 15.07 -15.26
N GLN A 176 -7.00 16.35 -14.97
CA GLN A 176 -7.64 17.26 -15.91
C GLN A 176 -6.59 17.98 -16.75
N GLU A 177 -6.69 17.84 -18.07
CA GLU A 177 -5.89 18.57 -19.04
C GLU A 177 -6.81 19.49 -19.86
N GLY A 178 -6.82 20.76 -19.52
CA GLY A 178 -7.73 21.75 -20.12
C GLY A 178 -9.21 21.38 -19.84
N ARG A 179 -9.97 21.02 -20.90
CA ARG A 179 -11.38 20.60 -20.79
C ARG A 179 -11.58 19.08 -20.83
N ARG A 180 -10.50 18.29 -20.83
CA ARG A 180 -10.55 16.83 -20.92
C ARG A 180 -10.04 16.19 -19.65
N TYR A 181 -10.55 14.99 -19.35
CA TYR A 181 -10.01 14.12 -18.33
C TYR A 181 -9.22 13.01 -19.02
N VAL A 182 -7.99 12.83 -18.61
CA VAL A 182 -7.12 11.76 -19.12
C VAL A 182 -6.76 10.82 -17.98
N VAL A 183 -6.71 9.52 -18.28
CA VAL A 183 -6.22 8.54 -17.32
C VAL A 183 -4.77 8.90 -16.99
N LYS A 184 -4.46 8.95 -15.70
CA LYS A 184 -3.11 9.32 -15.28
C LYS A 184 -2.07 8.34 -15.82
N ARG A 185 -0.87 8.85 -16.06
CA ARG A 185 0.31 8.05 -16.38
C ARG A 185 1.22 7.94 -15.16
N HIS A 186 2.15 7.01 -15.21
CA HIS A 186 3.14 6.77 -14.18
C HIS A 186 3.77 8.06 -13.64
N GLY A 187 3.88 8.17 -12.32
CA GLY A 187 4.49 9.32 -11.64
C GLY A 187 3.59 10.53 -11.41
N SER A 188 2.32 10.49 -11.84
CA SER A 188 1.35 11.56 -11.56
C SER A 188 0.31 11.10 -10.55
N ALA A 189 -0.01 11.95 -9.56
CA ALA A 189 -1.14 11.74 -8.68
C ALA A 189 -2.45 12.06 -9.42
N GLY A 190 -3.46 11.19 -9.33
CA GLY A 190 -4.79 11.45 -9.86
C GLY A 190 -5.55 12.42 -8.96
N SER A 191 -6.20 13.42 -9.58
CA SER A 191 -7.06 14.37 -8.87
C SER A 191 -8.54 14.07 -9.06
N TYR A 192 -8.88 13.15 -9.94
CA TYR A 192 -10.25 12.78 -10.30
C TYR A 192 -10.40 11.28 -10.40
N ILE A 193 -11.60 10.79 -10.12
CA ILE A 193 -11.99 9.39 -10.31
C ILE A 193 -13.01 9.36 -11.45
N LEU A 194 -12.65 8.73 -12.56
CA LEU A 194 -13.56 8.45 -13.66
C LEU A 194 -14.24 7.11 -13.42
N ARG A 195 -15.56 7.09 -13.44
CA ARG A 195 -16.38 5.88 -13.34
C ARG A 195 -16.98 5.53 -14.68
N LEU A 196 -16.88 4.26 -15.07
CA LEU A 196 -17.53 3.75 -16.28
C LEU A 196 -18.81 3.01 -15.89
N PRO A 197 -19.97 3.40 -16.44
CA PRO A 197 -21.21 2.66 -16.20
C PRO A 197 -21.08 1.24 -16.74
N SER A 198 -21.58 0.28 -15.98
CA SER A 198 -21.68 -1.12 -16.42
C SER A 198 -22.92 -1.31 -17.29
N THR A 199 -22.82 -2.13 -18.35
CA THR A 199 -23.98 -2.49 -19.16
C THR A 199 -25.03 -3.30 -18.36
N ARG A 200 -24.59 -4.00 -17.29
CA ARG A 200 -25.48 -4.78 -16.41
C ARG A 200 -26.11 -3.94 -15.31
N HIS A 201 -25.42 -2.89 -14.86
CA HIS A 201 -25.82 -2.03 -13.75
C HIS A 201 -25.41 -0.59 -14.07
N PRO A 202 -26.13 0.08 -14.99
CA PRO A 202 -25.76 1.43 -15.45
C PRO A 202 -25.82 2.47 -14.33
N ASP A 203 -26.72 2.29 -13.37
CA ASP A 203 -26.94 3.25 -12.28
C ASP A 203 -25.89 3.19 -11.15
N LEU A 204 -25.12 2.10 -11.06
CA LEU A 204 -24.14 1.96 -9.98
C LEU A 204 -23.06 3.04 -10.01
N ALA A 205 -22.64 3.47 -11.20
CA ALA A 205 -21.64 4.53 -11.33
C ALA A 205 -22.15 5.87 -10.76
N GLU A 206 -23.43 6.16 -10.98
CA GLU A 206 -24.09 7.37 -10.45
C GLU A 206 -24.29 7.28 -8.94
N ILE A 207 -24.78 6.14 -8.45
CA ILE A 207 -25.01 5.89 -7.01
C ILE A 207 -23.68 6.02 -6.24
N GLU A 208 -22.61 5.41 -6.72
CA GLU A 208 -21.30 5.54 -6.09
C GLU A 208 -20.77 6.98 -6.15
N ALA A 209 -21.01 7.71 -7.25
CA ALA A 209 -20.61 9.12 -7.35
C ALA A 209 -21.34 9.99 -6.31
N MET A 210 -22.63 9.74 -6.08
CA MET A 210 -23.42 10.45 -5.06
C MET A 210 -22.93 10.14 -3.64
N GLY A 211 -22.56 8.89 -3.36
CA GLY A 211 -22.04 8.49 -2.05
C GLY A 211 -20.70 9.13 -1.66
N PHE A 212 -19.92 9.60 -2.64
CA PHE A 212 -18.67 10.33 -2.39
C PHE A 212 -18.83 11.85 -2.32
N SER A 213 -20.03 12.37 -2.62
CA SER A 213 -20.31 13.80 -2.61
C SER A 213 -20.89 14.28 -1.26
N LEU A 214 -21.08 13.39 -0.31
CA LEU A 214 -21.53 13.63 1.05
C LEU A 214 -20.35 13.61 2.04
#